data_af1599b3e642991580039d8acc635212
#
_entry.id   af1599b3e642991580039d8acc635212
#
_cell.length_a   1.000
_cell.length_b   1.000
_cell.length_c   1.000
_cell.angle_alpha   90.00
_cell.angle_beta   90.00
_cell.angle_gamma   90.00
#
_symmetry.space_group_name_H-M   'P 1'
#
loop_
_entity.id
_entity.type
_entity.pdbx_description
1 polymer ?
#
loop_
_entity_poly.entity_id
_entity_poly.type
_entity_poly.pdbx_seq_one_letter_code
_entity_poly.pdbx_strand_id
1 'polypeptide(L)'
;MQESFLTFLGENLQLFLTYTGVYNATPGHLIMILVGLLFIFLAIKYEFEPMLLIPIGFGILIGNIPFKDAGLQVGIYEQGSVLNILYQGVTSGWYPPLIFLGIGAMTDFSALISNPKLMLIGAAAQFGIFGAYTIALQMGFEPNQAGAIGIIGGADGPTAIFLSSKLAPNLMGAIAVSAYSYMALVPIIQPPFMRLLTTKKERLIRMKPPRAVSSTEKIIFPIVGLLLTCFLVPSGLPLLGMLFFGNLLKESGVTRRLAETARGPLIDTITILLGITVGASTQATQFLTLNSIKIFGLGALSFVIATASGVIFVKIFNLFLKKDNKINPLIGNAGVSAVPDSARISQVVGLEYDSTNYLLMHAMGPNVAGVIGSAVAAGILLGFLM
;
A
#
# COMPACT_ATOMS: atom_id res chain seq x y z
N MET A 1 -45.70 35.12 29.20
CA MET A 1 -45.69 33.86 28.43
C MET A 1 -45.03 34.02 27.03
N GLN A 2 -45.34 35.06 26.26
CA GLN A 2 -44.76 35.28 24.92
C GLN A 2 -43.26 35.61 24.95
N GLU A 3 -42.80 36.46 25.89
CA GLU A 3 -41.36 36.75 26.03
C GLU A 3 -40.57 35.50 26.45
N SER A 4 -41.12 34.67 27.33
CA SER A 4 -40.52 33.39 27.72
C SER A 4 -40.43 32.40 26.55
N PHE A 5 -41.37 32.38 25.60
CA PHE A 5 -41.38 31.52 24.45
C PHE A 5 -40.38 31.97 23.38
N LEU A 6 -40.29 33.27 23.10
CA LEU A 6 -39.31 33.83 22.14
C LEU A 6 -37.87 33.69 22.66
N THR A 7 -37.64 33.87 23.96
CA THR A 7 -36.37 33.66 24.61
C THR A 7 -35.96 32.18 24.50
N PHE A 8 -36.87 31.27 24.83
CA PHE A 8 -36.69 29.84 24.70
C PHE A 8 -36.35 29.41 23.25
N LEU A 9 -37.08 29.94 22.25
CA LEU A 9 -36.81 29.71 20.85
C LEU A 9 -35.41 30.24 20.44
N GLY A 10 -35.06 31.44 20.89
CA GLY A 10 -33.76 32.05 20.61
C GLY A 10 -32.61 31.25 21.20
N GLU A 11 -32.73 30.81 22.45
CA GLU A 11 -31.72 29.96 23.12
C GLU A 11 -31.58 28.61 22.45
N ASN A 12 -32.68 27.94 22.06
CA ASN A 12 -32.62 26.68 21.35
C ASN A 12 -32.07 26.83 19.94
N LEU A 13 -32.38 27.90 19.23
CA LEU A 13 -31.81 28.18 17.91
C LEU A 13 -30.31 28.45 18.02
N GLN A 14 -29.87 29.21 19.01
CA GLN A 14 -28.47 29.46 19.27
C GLN A 14 -27.73 28.14 19.64
N LEU A 15 -28.34 27.33 20.49
CA LEU A 15 -27.81 26.01 20.84
C LEU A 15 -27.70 25.13 19.61
N PHE A 16 -28.72 25.07 18.77
CA PHE A 16 -28.70 24.33 17.50
C PHE A 16 -27.55 24.81 16.58
N LEU A 17 -27.39 26.11 16.40
CA LEU A 17 -26.33 26.67 15.58
C LEU A 17 -24.94 26.26 16.09
N THR A 18 -24.72 26.24 17.41
CA THR A 18 -23.43 25.81 17.99
C THR A 18 -23.15 24.32 17.81
N TYR A 19 -24.17 23.49 17.56
CA TYR A 19 -23.97 22.08 17.20
C TYR A 19 -23.62 21.84 15.72
N THR A 20 -23.91 22.83 14.87
CA THR A 20 -23.67 22.63 13.42
C THR A 20 -22.19 22.55 13.10
N GLY A 21 -21.84 21.71 12.13
CA GLY A 21 -20.50 21.64 11.60
C GLY A 21 -20.02 22.96 10.98
N VAL A 22 -20.94 23.77 10.46
CA VAL A 22 -20.61 25.08 9.88
C VAL A 22 -20.04 26.03 10.95
N TYR A 23 -20.64 26.06 12.14
CA TYR A 23 -20.18 26.88 13.25
C TYR A 23 -18.82 26.44 13.79
N ASN A 24 -18.58 25.14 13.80
CA ASN A 24 -17.34 24.53 14.34
C ASN A 24 -16.23 24.37 13.26
N ALA A 25 -16.48 24.78 12.01
CA ALA A 25 -15.54 24.63 10.92
C ALA A 25 -14.31 25.53 11.10
N THR A 26 -13.14 24.95 10.94
CA THR A 26 -11.86 25.66 10.89
C THR A 26 -11.29 25.62 9.47
N PRO A 27 -10.33 26.51 9.11
CA PRO A 27 -9.65 26.43 7.83
C PRO A 27 -9.01 25.06 7.57
N GLY A 28 -8.52 24.38 8.61
CA GLY A 28 -7.97 23.03 8.51
C GLY A 28 -8.99 22.00 8.02
N HIS A 29 -10.22 22.05 8.57
CA HIS A 29 -11.29 21.17 8.12
C HIS A 29 -11.62 21.38 6.63
N LEU A 30 -11.69 22.65 6.18
CA LEU A 30 -11.96 22.96 4.78
C LEU A 30 -10.84 22.47 3.85
N ILE A 31 -9.57 22.62 4.24
CA ILE A 31 -8.43 22.08 3.50
C ILE A 31 -8.55 20.56 3.37
N MET A 32 -8.84 19.86 4.46
CA MET A 32 -8.97 18.39 4.41
C MET A 32 -10.17 17.93 3.59
N ILE A 33 -11.29 18.64 3.64
CA ILE A 33 -12.43 18.36 2.76
C ILE A 33 -12.00 18.52 1.29
N LEU A 34 -11.26 19.56 0.93
CA LEU A 34 -10.72 19.71 -0.42
C LEU A 34 -9.76 18.57 -0.81
N VAL A 35 -8.93 18.11 0.12
CA VAL A 35 -8.06 16.94 -0.10
C VAL A 35 -8.89 15.67 -0.35
N GLY A 36 -9.94 15.44 0.43
CA GLY A 36 -10.84 14.29 0.23
C GLY A 36 -11.54 14.35 -1.14
N LEU A 37 -12.04 15.53 -1.53
CA LEU A 37 -12.65 15.75 -2.84
C LEU A 37 -11.64 15.56 -3.98
N LEU A 38 -10.39 16.02 -3.80
CA LEU A 38 -9.32 15.81 -4.78
C LEU A 38 -9.05 14.30 -4.97
N PHE A 39 -9.00 13.51 -3.91
CA PHE A 39 -8.78 12.07 -4.01
C PHE A 39 -9.92 11.38 -4.78
N ILE A 40 -11.17 11.72 -4.48
CA ILE A 40 -12.33 11.21 -5.20
C ILE A 40 -12.27 11.63 -6.68
N PHE A 41 -11.91 12.89 -6.96
CA PHE A 41 -11.76 13.39 -8.33
C PHE A 41 -10.67 12.64 -9.11
N LEU A 42 -9.49 12.44 -8.51
CA LEU A 42 -8.39 11.69 -9.15
C LEU A 42 -8.79 10.25 -9.43
N ALA A 43 -9.48 9.60 -8.50
CA ALA A 43 -9.97 8.24 -8.67
C ALA A 43 -11.00 8.11 -9.80
N ILE A 44 -11.94 9.06 -9.91
CA ILE A 44 -13.00 9.00 -10.92
C ILE A 44 -12.49 9.46 -12.30
N LYS A 45 -11.71 10.56 -12.34
CA LYS A 45 -11.30 11.18 -13.61
C LYS A 45 -10.14 10.48 -14.28
N TYR A 46 -9.17 10.00 -13.47
CA TYR A 46 -7.93 9.40 -13.96
C TYR A 46 -7.80 7.92 -13.65
N GLU A 47 -8.82 7.32 -13.01
CA GLU A 47 -8.86 5.91 -12.62
C GLU A 47 -7.65 5.50 -11.74
N PHE A 48 -7.11 6.45 -10.94
CA PHE A 48 -6.01 6.20 -10.03
C PHE A 48 -6.51 5.41 -8.82
N GLU A 49 -6.17 4.13 -8.74
CA GLU A 49 -6.53 3.22 -7.64
C GLU A 49 -7.95 3.45 -7.08
N PRO A 50 -9.01 3.39 -7.93
CA PRO A 50 -10.34 3.84 -7.53
C PRO A 50 -10.93 3.05 -6.37
N MET A 51 -10.58 1.77 -6.24
CA MET A 51 -11.07 0.90 -5.16
C MET A 51 -10.58 1.34 -3.78
N LEU A 52 -9.48 2.09 -3.71
CA LEU A 52 -8.88 2.58 -2.47
C LEU A 52 -9.08 4.08 -2.30
N LEU A 53 -8.81 4.89 -3.33
CA LEU A 53 -8.88 6.34 -3.22
C LEU A 53 -10.30 6.86 -2.98
N ILE A 54 -11.33 6.20 -3.51
CA ILE A 54 -12.73 6.61 -3.26
C ILE A 54 -13.10 6.40 -1.78
N PRO A 55 -12.94 5.20 -1.19
CA PRO A 55 -13.20 5.00 0.25
C PRO A 55 -12.35 5.90 1.15
N ILE A 56 -11.06 6.08 0.84
CA ILE A 56 -10.17 6.97 1.61
C ILE A 56 -10.64 8.42 1.50
N GLY A 57 -10.89 8.91 0.28
CA GLY A 57 -11.37 10.27 0.05
C GLY A 57 -12.68 10.55 0.76
N PHE A 58 -13.64 9.62 0.70
CA PHE A 58 -14.90 9.74 1.41
C PHE A 58 -14.72 9.66 2.93
N GLY A 59 -13.81 8.81 3.40
CA GLY A 59 -13.41 8.75 4.80
C GLY A 59 -12.84 10.10 5.29
N ILE A 60 -11.96 10.74 4.49
CA ILE A 60 -11.42 12.08 4.81
C ILE A 60 -12.56 13.10 4.97
N LEU A 61 -13.58 13.05 4.10
CA LEU A 61 -14.76 13.92 4.27
C LEU A 61 -15.44 13.67 5.61
N ILE A 62 -15.76 12.42 5.93
CA ILE A 62 -16.42 12.05 7.19
C ILE A 62 -15.59 12.49 8.41
N GLY A 63 -14.30 12.20 8.42
CA GLY A 63 -13.40 12.47 9.55
C GLY A 63 -13.13 13.95 9.79
N ASN A 64 -13.42 14.82 8.81
CA ASN A 64 -13.20 16.25 8.88
C ASN A 64 -14.52 17.06 8.86
N ILE A 65 -15.67 16.41 9.06
CA ILE A 65 -16.90 17.13 9.42
C ILE A 65 -16.77 17.52 10.90
N PRO A 66 -16.66 18.81 11.22
CA PRO A 66 -16.51 19.23 12.62
C PRO A 66 -17.83 19.11 13.37
N PHE A 67 -17.74 18.72 14.61
CA PHE A 67 -18.87 18.67 15.54
C PHE A 67 -18.43 19.14 16.91
N LYS A 68 -19.38 19.61 17.70
CA LYS A 68 -19.11 19.96 19.09
C LYS A 68 -19.03 18.67 19.90
N ASP A 69 -17.89 18.48 20.59
CA ASP A 69 -17.74 17.38 21.54
C ASP A 69 -18.67 17.63 22.74
N ALA A 70 -19.80 16.95 22.70
CA ALA A 70 -20.84 17.00 23.77
C ALA A 70 -21.24 15.57 24.18
N GLY A 71 -20.32 14.62 24.08
CA GLY A 71 -20.59 13.21 24.36
C GLY A 71 -21.40 12.49 23.27
N LEU A 72 -21.40 13.02 22.03
CA LEU A 72 -22.15 12.47 20.91
C LEU A 72 -21.64 11.12 20.41
N GLN A 73 -20.40 10.75 20.74
CA GLN A 73 -19.76 9.49 20.33
C GLN A 73 -19.89 9.22 18.82
N VAL A 74 -19.55 10.20 17.99
CA VAL A 74 -19.63 10.07 16.52
C VAL A 74 -18.26 10.04 15.84
N GLY A 75 -17.22 10.58 16.49
CA GLY A 75 -15.87 10.69 15.93
C GLY A 75 -15.10 9.37 15.92
N ILE A 76 -14.10 9.29 15.03
CA ILE A 76 -13.28 8.08 14.86
C ILE A 76 -12.40 7.77 16.08
N TYR A 77 -11.99 8.77 16.83
CA TYR A 77 -11.16 8.62 18.04
C TYR A 77 -11.98 8.52 19.34
N GLU A 78 -13.30 8.67 19.26
CA GLU A 78 -14.19 8.59 20.41
C GLU A 78 -14.56 7.13 20.69
N GLN A 79 -14.16 6.63 21.84
CA GLN A 79 -14.44 5.25 22.25
C GLN A 79 -15.94 4.98 22.26
N GLY A 80 -16.32 3.85 21.65
CA GLY A 80 -17.72 3.43 21.57
C GLY A 80 -18.49 3.99 20.35
N SER A 81 -17.95 4.94 19.60
CA SER A 81 -18.54 5.35 18.33
C SER A 81 -18.48 4.23 17.29
N VAL A 82 -19.41 4.21 16.35
CA VAL A 82 -19.41 3.24 15.24
C VAL A 82 -18.11 3.34 14.42
N LEU A 83 -17.66 4.56 14.14
CA LEU A 83 -16.40 4.77 13.40
C LEU A 83 -15.19 4.26 14.19
N ASN A 84 -15.17 4.43 15.51
CA ASN A 84 -14.11 3.90 16.37
C ASN A 84 -14.08 2.37 16.39
N ILE A 85 -15.24 1.72 16.47
CA ILE A 85 -15.36 0.27 16.43
C ILE A 85 -14.80 -0.28 15.09
N LEU A 86 -15.16 0.32 13.97
CA LEU A 86 -14.59 -0.05 12.68
C LEU A 86 -13.08 0.23 12.62
N TYR A 87 -12.64 1.35 13.19
CA TYR A 87 -11.22 1.72 13.22
C TYR A 87 -10.35 0.78 14.06
N GLN A 88 -10.93 0.05 15.00
CA GLN A 88 -10.23 -1.00 15.73
C GLN A 88 -9.66 -2.09 14.80
N GLY A 89 -10.27 -2.33 13.66
CA GLY A 89 -9.72 -3.24 12.66
C GLY A 89 -8.36 -2.80 12.11
N VAL A 90 -8.14 -1.48 12.06
CA VAL A 90 -6.86 -0.88 11.68
C VAL A 90 -5.87 -0.88 12.85
N THR A 91 -6.27 -0.34 14.01
CA THR A 91 -5.39 -0.19 15.19
C THR A 91 -4.99 -1.54 15.79
N SER A 92 -5.88 -2.52 15.81
CA SER A 92 -5.58 -3.89 16.22
C SER A 92 -4.77 -4.64 15.17
N GLY A 93 -4.79 -4.18 13.90
CA GLY A 93 -3.97 -4.70 12.82
C GLY A 93 -4.51 -5.98 12.16
N TRP A 94 -5.84 -6.26 12.19
CA TRP A 94 -6.39 -7.45 11.55
C TRP A 94 -6.90 -7.23 10.13
N TYR A 95 -7.19 -5.99 9.69
CA TYR A 95 -7.56 -5.72 8.30
C TYR A 95 -6.44 -6.08 7.31
N PRO A 96 -5.18 -5.65 7.49
CA PRO A 96 -4.12 -5.96 6.56
C PRO A 96 -3.89 -7.46 6.31
N PRO A 97 -3.85 -8.35 7.32
CA PRO A 97 -3.79 -9.78 7.08
C PRO A 97 -4.94 -10.34 6.25
N LEU A 98 -6.17 -9.85 6.43
CA LEU A 98 -7.32 -10.29 5.63
C LEU A 98 -7.23 -9.79 4.17
N ILE A 99 -6.67 -8.61 3.94
CA ILE A 99 -6.35 -8.17 2.57
C ILE A 99 -5.29 -9.09 1.96
N PHE A 100 -4.25 -9.46 2.71
CA PHE A 100 -3.23 -10.40 2.25
C PHE A 100 -3.79 -11.78 1.91
N LEU A 101 -4.82 -12.25 2.63
CA LEU A 101 -5.57 -13.46 2.27
C LEU A 101 -6.19 -13.34 0.87
N GLY A 102 -6.85 -12.22 0.60
CA GLY A 102 -7.44 -11.94 -0.71
C GLY A 102 -6.39 -11.80 -1.81
N ILE A 103 -5.31 -11.05 -1.56
CA ILE A 103 -4.17 -10.92 -2.48
C ILE A 103 -3.58 -12.29 -2.80
N GLY A 104 -3.38 -13.15 -1.80
CA GLY A 104 -2.89 -14.52 -1.99
C GLY A 104 -3.80 -15.35 -2.90
N ALA A 105 -5.12 -15.26 -2.71
CA ALA A 105 -6.10 -15.94 -3.53
C ALA A 105 -6.20 -15.37 -4.98
N MET A 106 -5.81 -14.12 -5.20
CA MET A 106 -5.73 -13.50 -6.54
C MET A 106 -4.41 -13.83 -7.24
N THR A 107 -3.33 -13.97 -6.50
CA THR A 107 -1.97 -14.02 -7.03
C THR A 107 -1.69 -15.34 -7.76
N ASP A 108 -0.99 -15.25 -8.91
CA ASP A 108 -0.38 -16.39 -9.60
C ASP A 108 1.14 -16.34 -9.43
N PHE A 109 1.67 -17.26 -8.64
CA PHE A 109 3.10 -17.38 -8.39
C PHE A 109 3.88 -18.11 -9.51
N SER A 110 3.21 -18.53 -10.59
CA SER A 110 3.84 -19.32 -11.68
C SER A 110 5.08 -18.65 -12.26
N ALA A 111 5.04 -17.33 -12.47
CA ALA A 111 6.19 -16.58 -12.98
C ALA A 111 7.41 -16.68 -12.05
N LEU A 112 7.16 -16.63 -10.72
CA LEU A 112 8.19 -16.74 -9.69
C LEU A 112 8.72 -18.17 -9.57
N ILE A 113 7.82 -19.17 -9.57
CA ILE A 113 8.17 -20.59 -9.51
C ILE A 113 8.98 -21.00 -10.75
N SER A 114 8.62 -20.49 -11.94
CA SER A 114 9.33 -20.79 -13.19
C SER A 114 10.75 -20.22 -13.23
N ASN A 115 10.99 -19.09 -12.58
CA ASN A 115 12.30 -18.43 -12.51
C ASN A 115 12.56 -17.82 -11.12
N PRO A 116 13.00 -18.62 -10.13
CA PRO A 116 13.20 -18.15 -8.75
C PRO A 116 14.22 -17.01 -8.61
N LYS A 117 15.12 -16.82 -9.60
CA LYS A 117 16.08 -15.70 -9.61
C LYS A 117 15.40 -14.34 -9.62
N LEU A 118 14.15 -14.27 -10.09
CA LEU A 118 13.36 -13.04 -10.09
C LEU A 118 13.01 -12.57 -8.67
N MET A 119 13.06 -13.46 -7.65
CA MET A 119 12.93 -13.08 -6.24
C MET A 119 13.98 -12.05 -5.82
N LEU A 120 15.20 -12.17 -6.35
CA LEU A 120 16.28 -11.25 -6.02
C LEU A 120 15.99 -9.81 -6.47
N ILE A 121 15.20 -9.65 -7.53
CA ILE A 121 14.78 -8.32 -8.01
C ILE A 121 13.78 -7.71 -7.03
N GLY A 122 12.80 -8.51 -6.56
CA GLY A 122 11.88 -8.08 -5.50
C GLY A 122 12.62 -7.70 -4.20
N ALA A 123 13.61 -8.51 -3.80
CA ALA A 123 14.45 -8.20 -2.64
C ALA A 123 15.25 -6.90 -2.84
N ALA A 124 15.80 -6.67 -4.03
CA ALA A 124 16.57 -5.46 -4.33
C ALA A 124 15.70 -4.18 -4.26
N ALA A 125 14.44 -4.27 -4.66
CA ALA A 125 13.53 -3.12 -4.54
C ALA A 125 13.28 -2.70 -3.07
N GLN A 126 13.45 -3.61 -2.10
CA GLN A 126 13.29 -3.29 -0.68
C GLN A 126 14.37 -2.33 -0.16
N PHE A 127 15.42 -2.05 -0.92
CA PHE A 127 16.34 -0.94 -0.61
C PHE A 127 15.61 0.41 -0.51
N GLY A 128 14.44 0.57 -1.15
CA GLY A 128 13.56 1.73 -0.95
C GLY A 128 13.11 1.88 0.50
N ILE A 129 12.74 0.78 1.16
CA ILE A 129 12.30 0.75 2.56
C ILE A 129 13.45 1.16 3.48
N PHE A 130 14.58 0.46 3.39
CA PHE A 130 15.72 0.71 4.28
C PHE A 130 16.41 2.05 4.00
N GLY A 131 16.41 2.50 2.74
CA GLY A 131 16.87 3.83 2.35
C GLY A 131 16.02 4.94 2.98
N ALA A 132 14.71 4.84 2.88
CA ALA A 132 13.79 5.78 3.51
C ALA A 132 13.88 5.75 5.05
N TYR A 133 14.03 4.56 5.64
CA TYR A 133 14.27 4.40 7.08
C TYR A 133 15.50 5.19 7.52
N THR A 134 16.63 5.02 6.82
CA THR A 134 17.89 5.70 7.15
C THR A 134 17.76 7.22 7.02
N ILE A 135 17.08 7.69 5.95
CA ILE A 135 16.90 9.13 5.74
C ILE A 135 15.93 9.71 6.78
N ALA A 136 14.86 8.97 7.16
CA ALA A 136 13.93 9.39 8.21
C ALA A 136 14.63 9.58 9.56
N LEU A 137 15.56 8.68 9.93
CA LEU A 137 16.40 8.84 11.12
C LEU A 137 17.24 10.12 11.06
N GLN A 138 17.86 10.41 9.91
CA GLN A 138 18.63 11.64 9.72
C GLN A 138 17.78 12.92 9.77
N MET A 139 16.50 12.83 9.44
CA MET A 139 15.53 13.92 9.54
C MET A 139 14.97 14.13 10.95
N GLY A 140 15.42 13.33 11.93
CA GLY A 140 15.09 13.47 13.35
C GLY A 140 13.82 12.70 13.78
N PHE A 141 13.34 11.74 13.00
CA PHE A 141 12.30 10.83 13.45
C PHE A 141 12.88 9.77 14.39
N GLU A 142 12.08 9.35 15.38
CA GLU A 142 12.43 8.23 16.24
C GLU A 142 12.54 6.92 15.45
N PRO A 143 13.32 5.92 15.89
CA PRO A 143 13.49 4.66 15.16
C PRO A 143 12.19 3.97 14.79
N ASN A 144 11.20 3.93 15.69
CA ASN A 144 9.87 3.35 15.43
C ASN A 144 9.13 4.12 14.33
N GLN A 145 9.14 5.45 14.42
CA GLN A 145 8.53 6.32 13.41
C GLN A 145 9.24 6.19 12.06
N ALA A 146 10.57 6.17 12.08
CA ALA A 146 11.36 5.98 10.86
C ALA A 146 11.09 4.63 10.20
N GLY A 147 10.92 3.54 10.97
CA GLY A 147 10.54 2.23 10.46
C GLY A 147 9.16 2.23 9.81
N ALA A 148 8.19 2.88 10.47
CA ALA A 148 6.84 3.04 9.94
C ALA A 148 6.80 3.92 8.67
N ILE A 149 7.66 4.92 8.55
CA ILE A 149 7.80 5.76 7.35
C ILE A 149 8.50 4.99 6.23
N GLY A 150 9.58 4.28 6.58
CA GLY A 150 10.39 3.54 5.61
C GLY A 150 9.59 2.54 4.80
N ILE A 151 8.61 1.88 5.42
CA ILE A 151 7.79 0.85 4.75
C ILE A 151 7.01 1.37 3.54
N ILE A 152 6.78 2.68 3.43
CA ILE A 152 6.14 3.31 2.25
C ILE A 152 6.90 2.92 0.97
N GLY A 153 8.23 2.78 1.06
CA GLY A 153 9.09 2.39 -0.06
C GLY A 153 8.83 0.98 -0.61
N GLY A 154 8.15 0.13 0.14
CA GLY A 154 7.67 -1.16 -0.34
C GLY A 154 6.51 -1.05 -1.34
N ALA A 155 5.82 0.09 -1.37
CA ALA A 155 4.62 0.31 -2.18
C ALA A 155 3.51 -0.72 -1.94
N ASP A 156 3.29 -1.02 -0.69
CA ASP A 156 2.31 -1.99 -0.22
C ASP A 156 1.48 -1.34 0.89
N GLY A 157 0.31 -0.84 0.53
CA GLY A 157 -0.56 -0.11 1.42
C GLY A 157 -0.96 -0.89 2.68
N PRO A 158 -1.47 -2.13 2.55
CA PRO A 158 -1.78 -2.98 3.69
C PRO A 158 -0.59 -3.21 4.63
N THR A 159 0.60 -3.46 4.10
CA THR A 159 1.82 -3.60 4.89
C THR A 159 2.19 -2.29 5.61
N ALA A 160 2.03 -1.15 4.94
CA ALA A 160 2.29 0.16 5.53
C ALA A 160 1.35 0.43 6.73
N ILE A 161 0.07 0.10 6.60
CA ILE A 161 -0.90 0.21 7.69
C ILE A 161 -0.56 -0.76 8.82
N PHE A 162 -0.26 -2.01 8.51
CA PHE A 162 0.08 -3.02 9.52
C PHE A 162 1.28 -2.57 10.37
N LEU A 163 2.35 -2.15 9.73
CA LEU A 163 3.55 -1.74 10.45
C LEU A 163 3.35 -0.43 11.22
N SER A 164 2.72 0.58 10.60
CA SER A 164 2.51 1.88 11.25
C SER A 164 1.52 1.80 12.41
N SER A 165 0.51 0.92 12.36
CA SER A 165 -0.40 0.70 13.49
C SER A 165 0.31 0.17 14.73
N LYS A 166 1.44 -0.50 14.58
CA LYS A 166 2.26 -1.06 15.66
C LYS A 166 3.38 -0.12 16.11
N LEU A 167 4.12 0.46 15.16
CA LEU A 167 5.32 1.26 15.46
C LEU A 167 5.04 2.74 15.66
N ALA A 168 4.08 3.33 14.95
CA ALA A 168 3.80 4.76 14.98
C ALA A 168 2.30 5.07 14.75
N PRO A 169 1.39 4.68 15.68
CA PRO A 169 -0.05 4.88 15.49
C PRO A 169 -0.45 6.33 15.24
N ASN A 170 0.27 7.27 15.84
CA ASN A 170 0.08 8.71 15.67
C ASN A 170 0.39 9.25 14.26
N LEU A 171 1.24 8.55 13.49
CA LEU A 171 1.60 8.91 12.12
C LEU A 171 0.88 8.05 11.08
N MET A 172 0.10 7.05 11.51
CA MET A 172 -0.49 6.04 10.63
C MET A 172 -1.35 6.66 9.53
N GLY A 173 -2.18 7.66 9.82
CA GLY A 173 -3.00 8.33 8.81
C GLY A 173 -2.15 8.97 7.70
N ALA A 174 -1.10 9.71 8.06
CA ALA A 174 -0.20 10.33 7.10
C ALA A 174 0.59 9.29 6.29
N ILE A 175 1.05 8.21 6.93
CA ILE A 175 1.77 7.11 6.27
C ILE A 175 0.86 6.38 5.29
N ALA A 176 -0.36 6.03 5.70
CA ALA A 176 -1.31 5.33 4.85
C ALA A 176 -1.72 6.16 3.63
N VAL A 177 -2.09 7.44 3.83
CA VAL A 177 -2.44 8.35 2.73
C VAL A 177 -1.25 8.54 1.79
N SER A 178 -0.03 8.69 2.33
CA SER A 178 1.19 8.78 1.52
C SER A 178 1.40 7.51 0.69
N ALA A 179 1.35 6.33 1.31
CA ALA A 179 1.55 5.04 0.63
C ALA A 179 0.56 4.85 -0.54
N TYR A 180 -0.73 5.05 -0.30
CA TYR A 180 -1.75 4.89 -1.35
C TYR A 180 -1.66 5.96 -2.43
N SER A 181 -1.32 7.21 -2.07
CA SER A 181 -1.13 8.27 -3.06
C SER A 181 0.03 7.94 -4.01
N TYR A 182 1.14 7.39 -3.50
CA TYR A 182 2.27 7.01 -4.35
C TYR A 182 2.01 5.75 -5.17
N MET A 183 1.22 4.79 -4.66
CA MET A 183 0.75 3.66 -5.47
C MET A 183 -0.05 4.16 -6.68
N ALA A 184 -0.96 5.10 -6.47
CA ALA A 184 -1.72 5.72 -7.56
C ALA A 184 -0.85 6.50 -8.57
N LEU A 185 0.31 7.02 -8.12
CA LEU A 185 1.23 7.79 -8.95
C LEU A 185 2.34 6.93 -9.62
N VAL A 186 2.34 5.62 -9.42
CA VAL A 186 3.29 4.68 -10.05
C VAL A 186 3.43 4.91 -11.56
N PRO A 187 2.34 5.05 -12.35
CA PRO A 187 2.44 5.27 -13.79
C PRO A 187 3.14 6.58 -14.19
N ILE A 188 3.21 7.54 -13.28
CA ILE A 188 3.84 8.84 -13.50
C ILE A 188 5.30 8.83 -13.01
N ILE A 189 5.53 8.23 -11.83
CA ILE A 189 6.83 8.29 -11.17
C ILE A 189 7.85 7.31 -11.81
N GLN A 190 7.47 6.07 -12.09
CA GLN A 190 8.42 5.06 -12.52
C GLN A 190 9.02 5.27 -13.92
N PRO A 191 8.25 5.62 -15.00
CA PRO A 191 8.79 5.67 -16.35
C PRO A 191 9.97 6.62 -16.55
N PRO A 192 10.00 7.85 -15.99
CA PRO A 192 11.16 8.73 -16.11
C PRO A 192 12.46 8.11 -15.57
N PHE A 193 12.39 7.47 -14.39
CA PHE A 193 13.56 6.84 -13.77
C PHE A 193 13.99 5.57 -14.50
N MET A 194 13.05 4.78 -15.00
CA MET A 194 13.35 3.62 -15.84
C MET A 194 14.07 4.04 -17.11
N ARG A 195 13.63 5.12 -17.77
CA ARG A 195 14.29 5.65 -18.98
C ARG A 195 15.67 6.26 -18.66
N LEU A 196 15.82 6.94 -17.53
CA LEU A 196 17.08 7.52 -17.09
C LEU A 196 18.15 6.44 -16.81
N LEU A 197 17.75 5.36 -16.17
CA LEU A 197 18.65 4.32 -15.68
C LEU A 197 18.97 3.22 -16.72
N THR A 198 18.28 3.19 -17.86
CA THR A 198 18.47 2.15 -18.88
C THR A 198 18.85 2.74 -20.23
N THR A 199 19.66 2.03 -20.98
CA THR A 199 20.02 2.37 -22.35
C THR A 199 19.02 1.77 -23.36
N LYS A 200 18.95 2.33 -24.58
CA LYS A 200 18.10 1.77 -25.66
C LYS A 200 18.40 0.30 -25.94
N LYS A 201 19.70 -0.09 -25.91
CA LYS A 201 20.11 -1.49 -26.13
C LYS A 201 19.60 -2.42 -25.03
N GLU A 202 19.60 -1.98 -23.77
CA GLU A 202 19.12 -2.77 -22.65
C GLU A 202 17.60 -2.96 -22.70
N ARG A 203 16.85 -1.95 -23.15
CA ARG A 203 15.37 -2.01 -23.29
C ARG A 203 14.91 -2.98 -24.36
N LEU A 204 15.76 -3.28 -25.35
CA LEU A 204 15.50 -4.21 -26.44
C LEU A 204 15.83 -5.67 -26.07
N ILE A 205 16.33 -5.96 -24.88
CA ILE A 205 16.62 -7.33 -24.45
C ILE A 205 15.32 -8.13 -24.42
N ARG A 206 15.27 -9.21 -25.22
CA ARG A 206 14.15 -10.16 -25.24
C ARG A 206 14.45 -11.31 -24.29
N MET A 207 13.48 -11.60 -23.42
CA MET A 207 13.60 -12.69 -22.47
C MET A 207 12.98 -13.97 -23.03
N LYS A 208 13.55 -15.12 -22.64
CA LYS A 208 12.98 -16.42 -23.01
C LYS A 208 11.63 -16.62 -22.32
N PRO A 209 10.66 -17.24 -22.98
CA PRO A 209 9.38 -17.55 -22.34
C PRO A 209 9.58 -18.33 -21.04
N PRO A 210 8.76 -18.08 -20.00
CA PRO A 210 8.82 -18.85 -18.77
C PRO A 210 8.45 -20.32 -19.03
N ARG A 211 9.04 -21.25 -18.27
CA ARG A 211 8.65 -22.65 -18.34
C ARG A 211 7.25 -22.87 -17.79
N ALA A 212 6.59 -23.92 -18.26
CA ALA A 212 5.34 -24.37 -17.65
C ALA A 212 5.59 -24.85 -16.21
N VAL A 213 4.65 -24.51 -15.31
CA VAL A 213 4.67 -24.90 -13.90
C VAL A 213 3.58 -25.92 -13.65
N SER A 214 3.92 -27.02 -13.00
CA SER A 214 2.97 -28.08 -12.68
C SER A 214 2.03 -27.68 -11.53
N SER A 215 0.84 -28.30 -11.47
CA SER A 215 -0.09 -28.08 -10.36
C SER A 215 0.50 -28.44 -9.00
N THR A 216 1.33 -29.48 -8.97
CA THR A 216 2.02 -29.88 -7.73
C THR A 216 2.97 -28.81 -7.22
N GLU A 217 3.77 -28.19 -8.13
CA GLU A 217 4.65 -27.07 -7.76
C GLU A 217 3.84 -25.87 -7.22
N LYS A 218 2.69 -25.57 -7.81
CA LYS A 218 1.81 -24.49 -7.37
C LYS A 218 1.22 -24.72 -5.98
N ILE A 219 0.92 -25.98 -5.61
CA ILE A 219 0.39 -26.35 -4.29
C ILE A 219 1.51 -26.35 -3.24
N ILE A 220 2.70 -26.86 -3.58
CA ILE A 220 3.83 -26.94 -2.65
C ILE A 220 4.42 -25.55 -2.36
N PHE A 221 4.43 -24.65 -3.34
CA PHE A 221 5.06 -23.34 -3.23
C PHE A 221 4.55 -22.51 -2.03
N PRO A 222 3.25 -22.30 -1.80
CA PRO A 222 2.77 -21.53 -0.65
C PRO A 222 3.11 -22.17 0.69
N ILE A 223 3.16 -23.50 0.78
CA ILE A 223 3.54 -24.22 2.02
C ILE A 223 5.03 -23.99 2.32
N VAL A 224 5.89 -24.21 1.33
CA VAL A 224 7.34 -24.03 1.48
C VAL A 224 7.66 -22.54 1.69
N GLY A 225 7.01 -21.66 0.95
CA GLY A 225 7.17 -20.21 1.09
C GLY A 225 6.80 -19.71 2.49
N LEU A 226 5.67 -20.17 3.04
CA LEU A 226 5.27 -19.88 4.42
C LEU A 226 6.33 -20.32 5.42
N LEU A 227 6.71 -21.60 5.38
CA LEU A 227 7.67 -22.17 6.32
C LEU A 227 9.01 -21.44 6.23
N LEU A 228 9.55 -21.28 5.02
CA LEU A 228 10.84 -20.64 4.83
C LEU A 228 10.84 -19.19 5.36
N THR A 229 9.85 -18.39 4.98
CA THR A 229 9.83 -16.97 5.33
C THR A 229 9.50 -16.74 6.79
N CYS A 230 8.58 -17.50 7.38
CA CYS A 230 8.17 -17.32 8.77
C CYS A 230 9.13 -17.95 9.78
N PHE A 231 9.88 -18.99 9.40
CA PHE A 231 11.00 -19.45 10.24
C PHE A 231 12.15 -18.45 10.29
N LEU A 232 12.38 -17.70 9.20
CA LEU A 232 13.40 -16.65 9.19
C LEU A 232 12.91 -15.35 9.85
N VAL A 233 11.66 -14.99 9.65
CA VAL A 233 11.06 -13.74 10.14
C VAL A 233 9.69 -14.02 10.76
N PRO A 234 9.63 -14.51 12.01
CA PRO A 234 8.36 -14.88 12.66
C PRO A 234 7.36 -13.73 12.80
N SER A 235 7.83 -12.51 12.98
CA SER A 235 7.01 -11.30 13.08
C SER A 235 6.24 -10.95 11.78
N GLY A 236 6.65 -11.51 10.64
CA GLY A 236 5.93 -11.43 9.36
C GLY A 236 4.74 -12.40 9.24
N LEU A 237 4.56 -13.33 10.20
CA LEU A 237 3.55 -14.40 10.15
C LEU A 237 2.12 -13.90 9.85
N PRO A 238 1.62 -12.79 10.43
CA PRO A 238 0.25 -12.35 10.15
C PRO A 238 0.02 -12.04 8.67
N LEU A 239 0.97 -11.39 8.01
CA LEU A 239 0.86 -11.01 6.59
C LEU A 239 1.19 -12.19 5.67
N LEU A 240 2.36 -12.79 5.85
CA LEU A 240 2.84 -13.89 5.00
C LEU A 240 2.00 -15.15 5.17
N GLY A 241 1.56 -15.44 6.39
CA GLY A 241 0.67 -16.57 6.68
C GLY A 241 -0.64 -16.47 5.89
N MET A 242 -1.26 -15.29 5.89
CA MET A 242 -2.50 -15.06 5.14
C MET A 242 -2.28 -15.02 3.64
N LEU A 243 -1.17 -14.45 3.15
CA LEU A 243 -0.81 -14.46 1.74
C LEU A 243 -0.71 -15.89 1.20
N PHE A 244 0.10 -16.72 1.84
CA PHE A 244 0.32 -18.08 1.40
C PHE A 244 -0.90 -18.97 1.64
N PHE A 245 -1.68 -18.72 2.70
CA PHE A 245 -2.95 -19.42 2.91
C PHE A 245 -3.96 -19.12 1.81
N GLY A 246 -4.14 -17.86 1.42
CA GLY A 246 -5.00 -17.47 0.31
C GLY A 246 -4.60 -18.14 -0.99
N ASN A 247 -3.29 -18.19 -1.27
CA ASN A 247 -2.78 -18.87 -2.46
C ASN A 247 -3.02 -20.38 -2.43
N LEU A 248 -2.83 -21.02 -1.26
CA LEU A 248 -3.12 -22.45 -1.09
C LEU A 248 -4.61 -22.75 -1.31
N LEU A 249 -5.52 -21.90 -0.83
CA LEU A 249 -6.95 -22.05 -1.09
C LEU A 249 -7.28 -22.08 -2.59
N LYS A 250 -6.58 -21.25 -3.38
CA LYS A 250 -6.73 -21.18 -4.83
C LYS A 250 -6.13 -22.40 -5.52
N GLU A 251 -4.86 -22.68 -5.26
CA GLU A 251 -4.08 -23.67 -6.02
C GLU A 251 -4.41 -25.13 -5.64
N SER A 252 -5.01 -25.37 -4.47
CA SER A 252 -5.46 -26.71 -4.04
C SER A 252 -6.55 -27.29 -4.95
N GLY A 253 -7.32 -26.43 -5.63
CA GLY A 253 -8.44 -26.82 -6.49
C GLY A 253 -9.69 -27.33 -5.75
N VAL A 254 -9.54 -27.79 -4.50
CA VAL A 254 -10.66 -28.35 -3.70
C VAL A 254 -11.39 -27.30 -2.85
N THR A 255 -10.77 -26.14 -2.62
CA THR A 255 -11.34 -25.04 -1.83
C THR A 255 -11.70 -23.83 -2.71
N ARG A 256 -12.06 -24.06 -3.97
CA ARG A 256 -12.35 -22.99 -4.94
C ARG A 256 -13.34 -21.97 -4.42
N ARG A 257 -14.42 -22.39 -3.75
CA ARG A 257 -15.43 -21.48 -3.19
C ARG A 257 -14.83 -20.53 -2.12
N LEU A 258 -13.92 -21.01 -1.29
CA LEU A 258 -13.23 -20.17 -0.29
C LEU A 258 -12.29 -19.18 -0.96
N ALA A 259 -11.55 -19.62 -1.98
CA ALA A 259 -10.69 -18.73 -2.76
C ALA A 259 -11.50 -17.63 -3.47
N GLU A 260 -12.67 -17.96 -4.06
CA GLU A 260 -13.57 -16.96 -4.67
C GLU A 260 -14.06 -15.95 -3.63
N THR A 261 -14.45 -16.39 -2.44
CA THR A 261 -14.88 -15.51 -1.35
C THR A 261 -13.72 -14.60 -0.91
N ALA A 262 -12.52 -15.15 -0.76
CA ALA A 262 -11.36 -14.38 -0.32
C ALA A 262 -10.93 -13.31 -1.33
N ARG A 263 -10.88 -13.64 -2.63
CA ARG A 263 -10.41 -12.76 -3.69
C ARG A 263 -11.42 -11.72 -4.18
N GLY A 264 -12.67 -11.82 -3.78
CA GLY A 264 -13.74 -10.90 -4.16
C GLY A 264 -14.43 -10.34 -2.91
N PRO A 265 -15.57 -10.92 -2.43
CA PRO A 265 -16.38 -10.28 -1.40
C PRO A 265 -15.63 -9.92 -0.11
N LEU A 266 -14.68 -10.76 0.34
CA LEU A 266 -13.94 -10.50 1.57
C LEU A 266 -12.97 -9.33 1.39
N ILE A 267 -12.10 -9.37 0.37
CA ILE A 267 -11.11 -8.31 0.15
C ILE A 267 -11.80 -6.98 -0.13
N ASP A 268 -12.89 -6.98 -0.90
CA ASP A 268 -13.65 -5.76 -1.21
C ASP A 268 -14.27 -5.16 0.04
N THR A 269 -14.90 -5.97 0.90
CA THR A 269 -15.47 -5.53 2.17
C THR A 269 -14.40 -4.91 3.08
N ILE A 270 -13.27 -5.60 3.24
CA ILE A 270 -12.18 -5.12 4.09
C ILE A 270 -11.55 -3.84 3.50
N THR A 271 -11.44 -3.75 2.18
CA THR A 271 -10.92 -2.55 1.50
C THR A 271 -11.82 -1.34 1.74
N ILE A 272 -13.14 -1.50 1.68
CA ILE A 272 -14.10 -0.44 2.00
C ILE A 272 -13.93 0.02 3.44
N LEU A 273 -13.94 -0.91 4.40
CA LEU A 273 -13.83 -0.61 5.82
C LEU A 273 -12.49 0.07 6.16
N LEU A 274 -11.39 -0.47 5.61
CA LEU A 274 -10.06 0.09 5.79
C LEU A 274 -9.96 1.48 5.17
N GLY A 275 -10.42 1.67 3.94
CA GLY A 275 -10.35 2.96 3.26
C GLY A 275 -11.13 4.06 4.00
N ILE A 276 -12.37 3.79 4.40
CA ILE A 276 -13.18 4.74 5.16
C ILE A 276 -12.51 5.08 6.49
N THR A 277 -12.05 4.09 7.24
CA THR A 277 -11.49 4.32 8.59
C THR A 277 -10.12 5.00 8.54
N VAL A 278 -9.26 4.64 7.60
CA VAL A 278 -7.98 5.33 7.37
C VAL A 278 -8.23 6.77 6.92
N GLY A 279 -9.15 6.98 5.98
CA GLY A 279 -9.54 8.34 5.57
C GLY A 279 -10.07 9.16 6.73
N ALA A 280 -10.99 8.61 7.51
CA ALA A 280 -11.59 9.32 8.66
C ALA A 280 -10.57 9.59 9.79
N SER A 281 -9.52 8.78 9.93
CA SER A 281 -8.43 9.03 10.88
C SER A 281 -7.52 10.19 10.46
N THR A 282 -7.60 10.62 9.20
CA THR A 282 -6.78 11.70 8.63
C THR A 282 -7.41 13.06 8.92
N GLN A 283 -7.44 13.43 10.21
CA GLN A 283 -8.00 14.71 10.65
C GLN A 283 -7.03 15.88 10.47
N ALA A 284 -7.55 17.08 10.27
CA ALA A 284 -6.76 18.29 10.05
C ALA A 284 -5.66 18.53 11.09
N THR A 285 -5.96 18.31 12.36
CA THR A 285 -5.05 18.51 13.49
C THR A 285 -3.85 17.55 13.48
N GLN A 286 -4.02 16.36 12.92
CA GLN A 286 -2.96 15.35 12.86
C GLN A 286 -2.25 15.34 11.51
N PHE A 287 -2.97 15.66 10.43
CA PHE A 287 -2.45 15.57 9.08
C PHE A 287 -1.74 16.85 8.61
N LEU A 288 -2.27 18.03 8.93
CA LEU A 288 -1.69 19.32 8.50
C LEU A 288 -0.51 19.72 9.39
N THR A 289 0.50 18.86 9.45
CA THR A 289 1.71 19.04 10.27
C THR A 289 2.96 19.01 9.40
N LEU A 290 4.07 19.60 9.90
CA LEU A 290 5.37 19.53 9.22
C LEU A 290 5.84 18.07 9.04
N ASN A 291 5.54 17.20 10.00
CA ASN A 291 5.87 15.78 9.91
C ASN A 291 5.15 15.09 8.75
N SER A 292 3.90 15.42 8.48
CA SER A 292 3.18 14.89 7.33
C SER A 292 3.84 15.29 6.01
N ILE A 293 4.27 16.55 5.87
CA ILE A 293 5.01 17.02 4.68
C ILE A 293 6.33 16.24 4.51
N LYS A 294 7.06 16.03 5.61
CA LYS A 294 8.28 15.20 5.59
C LYS A 294 7.98 13.76 5.17
N ILE A 295 6.91 13.15 5.70
CA ILE A 295 6.47 11.79 5.36
C ILE A 295 6.15 11.69 3.86
N PHE A 296 5.42 12.65 3.30
CA PHE A 296 5.16 12.70 1.86
C PHE A 296 6.46 12.81 1.06
N GLY A 297 7.35 13.72 1.40
CA GLY A 297 8.65 13.85 0.72
C GLY A 297 9.47 12.56 0.77
N LEU A 298 9.54 11.92 1.94
CA LEU A 298 10.22 10.63 2.12
C LEU A 298 9.56 9.50 1.34
N GLY A 299 8.22 9.47 1.29
CA GLY A 299 7.47 8.50 0.49
C GLY A 299 7.82 8.59 -1.00
N ALA A 300 7.81 9.80 -1.59
CA ALA A 300 8.22 9.99 -2.97
C ALA A 300 9.66 9.52 -3.22
N LEU A 301 10.58 9.91 -2.35
CA LEU A 301 11.99 9.54 -2.47
C LEU A 301 12.19 8.02 -2.34
N SER A 302 11.50 7.37 -1.40
CA SER A 302 11.58 5.93 -1.21
C SER A 302 11.13 5.14 -2.44
N PHE A 303 10.09 5.62 -3.12
CA PHE A 303 9.59 5.03 -4.37
C PHE A 303 10.61 5.13 -5.51
N VAL A 304 11.28 6.28 -5.61
CA VAL A 304 12.37 6.48 -6.57
C VAL A 304 13.54 5.54 -6.26
N ILE A 305 13.94 5.44 -5.00
CA ILE A 305 15.02 4.54 -4.56
C ILE A 305 14.65 3.07 -4.87
N ALA A 306 13.42 2.64 -4.54
CA ALA A 306 12.96 1.28 -4.81
C ALA A 306 12.99 0.94 -6.30
N THR A 307 12.47 1.84 -7.15
CA THR A 307 12.50 1.67 -8.60
C THR A 307 13.93 1.62 -9.14
N ALA A 308 14.78 2.55 -8.69
CA ALA A 308 16.17 2.63 -9.12
C ALA A 308 16.96 1.39 -8.71
N SER A 309 16.84 0.95 -7.45
CA SER A 309 17.56 -0.22 -6.96
C SER A 309 17.16 -1.50 -7.69
N GLY A 310 15.87 -1.70 -7.98
CA GLY A 310 15.44 -2.85 -8.78
C GLY A 310 16.02 -2.84 -10.20
N VAL A 311 15.98 -1.70 -10.89
CA VAL A 311 16.54 -1.55 -12.25
C VAL A 311 18.07 -1.73 -12.24
N ILE A 312 18.77 -1.07 -11.32
CA ILE A 312 20.24 -1.15 -11.21
C ILE A 312 20.66 -2.57 -10.85
N PHE A 313 19.93 -3.23 -9.94
CA PHE A 313 20.20 -4.62 -9.57
C PHE A 313 20.18 -5.54 -10.81
N VAL A 314 19.17 -5.42 -11.67
CA VAL A 314 19.11 -6.23 -12.90
C VAL A 314 20.29 -5.95 -13.82
N LYS A 315 20.74 -4.69 -13.93
CA LYS A 315 21.94 -4.35 -14.72
C LYS A 315 23.19 -5.02 -14.15
N ILE A 316 23.40 -4.94 -12.83
CA ILE A 316 24.52 -5.59 -12.14
C ILE A 316 24.42 -7.12 -12.31
N PHE A 317 23.24 -7.68 -12.12
CA PHE A 317 23.01 -9.11 -12.24
C PHE A 317 23.30 -9.61 -13.67
N ASN A 318 22.99 -8.81 -14.69
CA ASN A 318 23.31 -9.12 -16.09
C ASN A 318 24.81 -9.19 -16.39
N LEU A 319 25.69 -8.65 -15.54
CA LEU A 319 27.14 -8.82 -15.70
C LEU A 319 27.58 -10.27 -15.46
N PHE A 320 26.84 -11.01 -14.63
CA PHE A 320 27.09 -12.40 -14.28
C PHE A 320 26.35 -13.39 -15.19
N LEU A 321 25.44 -12.91 -16.06
CA LEU A 321 24.65 -13.75 -16.95
C LEU A 321 25.24 -13.84 -18.35
N LYS A 322 25.12 -15.03 -18.96
CA LYS A 322 25.45 -15.23 -20.37
C LYS A 322 24.56 -14.38 -21.27
N LYS A 323 25.05 -13.98 -22.45
CA LYS A 323 24.37 -13.07 -23.38
C LYS A 323 22.93 -13.49 -23.68
N ASP A 324 22.68 -14.78 -23.85
CA ASP A 324 21.35 -15.33 -24.19
C ASP A 324 20.38 -15.48 -23.01
N ASN A 325 20.84 -15.23 -21.78
CA ASN A 325 20.06 -15.34 -20.57
C ASN A 325 19.92 -14.00 -19.83
N LYS A 326 20.25 -12.88 -20.50
CA LYS A 326 20.12 -11.55 -19.92
C LYS A 326 18.66 -11.21 -19.64
N ILE A 327 18.46 -10.51 -18.54
CA ILE A 327 17.16 -10.03 -18.09
C ILE A 327 17.00 -8.60 -18.59
N ASN A 328 15.80 -8.23 -19.07
CA ASN A 328 15.52 -6.85 -19.45
C ASN A 328 15.44 -5.98 -18.19
N PRO A 329 16.31 -4.94 -18.05
CA PRO A 329 16.34 -4.12 -16.83
C PRO A 329 15.03 -3.38 -16.56
N LEU A 330 14.17 -3.22 -17.56
CA LEU A 330 12.86 -2.59 -17.35
C LEU A 330 12.00 -3.36 -16.34
N ILE A 331 12.15 -4.71 -16.24
CA ILE A 331 11.36 -5.45 -15.24
C ILE A 331 11.84 -5.24 -13.80
N GLY A 332 12.98 -4.56 -13.61
CA GLY A 332 13.50 -4.22 -12.29
C GLY A 332 12.57 -3.31 -11.49
N ASN A 333 11.84 -2.40 -12.15
CA ASN A 333 10.86 -1.55 -11.49
C ASN A 333 9.72 -2.34 -10.85
N ALA A 334 9.41 -3.50 -11.40
CA ALA A 334 8.32 -4.35 -10.91
C ALA A 334 8.60 -5.01 -9.56
N GLY A 335 9.86 -4.98 -9.08
CA GLY A 335 10.19 -5.35 -7.71
C GLY A 335 9.50 -4.50 -6.64
N VAL A 336 9.02 -3.32 -7.00
CA VAL A 336 8.11 -2.51 -6.19
C VAL A 336 6.74 -3.19 -6.15
N SER A 337 6.17 -3.41 -4.95
CA SER A 337 5.02 -4.31 -4.78
C SER A 337 3.65 -3.72 -5.12
N ALA A 338 3.57 -2.60 -5.85
CA ALA A 338 2.33 -2.10 -6.43
C ALA A 338 1.83 -3.07 -7.52
N VAL A 339 1.03 -4.07 -7.13
CA VAL A 339 0.56 -5.17 -7.98
C VAL A 339 -0.82 -4.84 -8.56
N PRO A 340 -1.03 -5.01 -9.86
CA PRO A 340 -0.09 -5.38 -10.93
C PRO A 340 0.58 -4.19 -11.64
N ASP A 341 0.41 -2.96 -11.14
CA ASP A 341 0.69 -1.73 -11.88
C ASP A 341 2.17 -1.56 -12.23
N SER A 342 3.09 -1.81 -11.28
CA SER A 342 4.52 -1.75 -11.58
C SER A 342 4.93 -2.72 -12.71
N ALA A 343 4.31 -3.91 -12.79
CA ALA A 343 4.55 -4.85 -13.88
C ALA A 343 3.98 -4.35 -15.22
N ARG A 344 2.79 -3.71 -15.19
CA ARG A 344 2.21 -3.09 -16.39
C ARG A 344 3.09 -1.95 -16.92
N ILE A 345 3.69 -1.17 -16.04
CA ILE A 345 4.61 -0.09 -16.44
C ILE A 345 5.84 -0.65 -17.16
N SER A 346 6.40 -1.79 -16.72
CA SER A 346 7.46 -2.48 -17.46
C SER A 346 7.06 -2.77 -18.90
N GLN A 347 5.82 -3.25 -19.10
CA GLN A 347 5.25 -3.54 -20.41
C GLN A 347 5.06 -2.28 -21.24
N VAL A 348 4.44 -1.24 -20.68
CA VAL A 348 4.16 0.02 -21.37
C VAL A 348 5.45 0.66 -21.86
N VAL A 349 6.45 0.81 -21.00
CA VAL A 349 7.75 1.39 -21.36
C VAL A 349 8.50 0.48 -22.35
N GLY A 350 8.39 -0.85 -22.22
CA GLY A 350 9.02 -1.80 -23.16
C GLY A 350 8.47 -1.66 -24.58
N LEU A 351 7.16 -1.56 -24.72
CA LEU A 351 6.47 -1.45 -26.03
C LEU A 351 6.78 -0.13 -26.76
N GLU A 352 7.17 0.95 -26.06
CA GLU A 352 7.63 2.19 -26.68
C GLU A 352 8.87 1.98 -27.55
N TYR A 353 9.70 0.96 -27.27
CA TYR A 353 10.97 0.68 -27.96
C TYR A 353 10.90 -0.51 -28.90
N ASP A 354 10.10 -1.51 -28.59
CA ASP A 354 9.84 -2.71 -29.40
C ASP A 354 8.42 -3.21 -29.15
N SER A 355 7.53 -2.95 -30.11
CA SER A 355 6.10 -3.31 -30.05
C SER A 355 5.82 -4.81 -29.95
N THR A 356 6.85 -5.65 -30.14
CA THR A 356 6.77 -7.13 -30.09
C THR A 356 7.46 -7.72 -28.85
N ASN A 357 8.02 -6.89 -27.97
CA ASN A 357 8.70 -7.33 -26.76
C ASN A 357 7.78 -7.27 -25.53
N TYR A 358 7.10 -8.37 -25.27
CA TYR A 358 6.14 -8.46 -24.17
C TYR A 358 6.84 -8.79 -22.84
N LEU A 359 6.91 -7.80 -21.94
CA LEU A 359 7.61 -7.91 -20.65
C LEU A 359 6.70 -8.27 -19.47
N LEU A 360 5.36 -8.12 -19.59
CA LEU A 360 4.40 -8.27 -18.49
C LEU A 360 4.57 -9.60 -17.76
N MET A 361 4.61 -10.72 -18.50
CA MET A 361 4.72 -12.05 -17.92
C MET A 361 6.01 -12.24 -17.11
N HIS A 362 7.08 -11.57 -17.54
CA HIS A 362 8.37 -11.60 -16.84
C HIS A 362 8.39 -10.66 -15.63
N ALA A 363 7.73 -9.50 -15.75
CA ALA A 363 7.64 -8.50 -14.69
C ALA A 363 6.75 -8.94 -13.52
N MET A 364 5.78 -9.83 -13.77
CA MET A 364 4.93 -10.38 -12.70
C MET A 364 5.73 -11.16 -11.66
N GLY A 365 6.83 -11.82 -12.03
CA GLY A 365 7.68 -12.53 -11.07
C GLY A 365 8.30 -11.60 -10.02
N PRO A 366 9.09 -10.58 -10.40
CA PRO A 366 9.57 -9.56 -9.47
C PRO A 366 8.47 -8.84 -8.71
N ASN A 367 7.32 -8.59 -9.34
CA ASN A 367 6.21 -7.86 -8.72
C ASN A 367 5.62 -8.63 -7.54
N VAL A 368 5.34 -9.90 -7.73
CA VAL A 368 4.86 -10.77 -6.65
C VAL A 368 5.93 -11.02 -5.59
N ALA A 369 7.21 -11.14 -6.00
CA ALA A 369 8.34 -11.21 -5.08
C ALA A 369 8.45 -9.94 -4.21
N GLY A 370 8.08 -8.78 -4.75
CA GLY A 370 8.00 -7.51 -4.02
C GLY A 370 7.00 -7.56 -2.86
N VAL A 371 5.83 -8.18 -3.04
CA VAL A 371 4.82 -8.36 -1.98
C VAL A 371 5.36 -9.20 -0.84
N ILE A 372 6.01 -10.32 -1.16
CA ILE A 372 6.67 -11.15 -0.13
C ILE A 372 7.79 -10.34 0.54
N GLY A 373 8.56 -9.59 -0.24
CA GLY A 373 9.68 -8.77 0.23
C GLY A 373 9.23 -7.67 1.18
N SER A 374 8.16 -6.94 0.87
CA SER A 374 7.61 -5.88 1.73
C SER A 374 7.09 -6.44 3.06
N ALA A 375 6.38 -7.58 3.03
CA ALA A 375 5.90 -8.25 4.24
C ALA A 375 7.06 -8.80 5.12
N VAL A 376 8.11 -9.34 4.50
CA VAL A 376 9.35 -9.75 5.19
C VAL A 376 10.04 -8.53 5.81
N ALA A 377 10.19 -7.44 5.05
CA ALA A 377 10.82 -6.21 5.56
C ALA A 377 10.02 -5.60 6.72
N ALA A 378 8.69 -5.60 6.63
CA ALA A 378 7.83 -5.18 7.75
C ALA A 378 8.03 -6.06 8.98
N GLY A 379 8.11 -7.38 8.79
CA GLY A 379 8.42 -8.31 9.88
C GLY A 379 9.79 -8.03 10.51
N ILE A 380 10.82 -7.80 9.70
CA ILE A 380 12.15 -7.45 10.18
C ILE A 380 12.10 -6.17 11.01
N LEU A 381 11.51 -5.09 10.47
CA LEU A 381 11.40 -3.81 11.17
C LEU A 381 10.59 -3.96 12.47
N LEU A 382 9.50 -4.74 12.45
CA LEU A 382 8.71 -5.01 13.65
C LEU A 382 9.52 -5.76 14.71
N GLY A 383 10.28 -6.78 14.31
CA GLY A 383 11.06 -7.58 15.24
C GLY A 383 12.27 -6.85 15.86
N PHE A 384 12.79 -5.83 15.17
CA PHE A 384 13.93 -5.04 15.67
C PHE A 384 13.53 -3.78 16.42
N LEU A 385 12.32 -3.24 16.16
CA LEU A 385 11.89 -1.93 16.67
C LEU A 385 10.82 -2.02 17.77
N MET A 386 10.24 -3.19 18.03
CA MET A 386 9.39 -3.47 19.20
C MET A 386 10.17 -4.15 20.30
#